data_b01933d2e3185964a6d9f16749bddbc8
#
_entry.id   b01933d2e3185964a6d9f16749bddbc8
#
_cell.length_a   1.000
_cell.length_b   1.000
_cell.length_c   1.000
_cell.angle_alpha   90.00
_cell.angle_beta   90.00
_cell.angle_gamma   90.00
#
_symmetry.space_group_name_H-M   'P 1'
#
loop_
_entity.id
_entity.type
_entity.pdbx_description
1 polymer ?
#
loop_
_entity_poly.entity_id
_entity_poly.type
_entity_poly.pdbx_seq_one_letter_code
_entity_poly.pdbx_strand_id
1 'polypeptide(L)'
;MLKDEKENMMAKYYLAPMEGITTYIFRNAYHKYFRKMDKYYTPFFVPHSKRGLNLKEQEEILPAHNAGLFVVPQILSNNGNDCVQTIEKLKRYGYEEINLNFGCPSRTVASKYRGSGFLAKTEELDRFLDTVFSNEKDVKISVKTRLGRDEPEEFERILSIYNQYPLEELIIHPRVQKDYYMHEVRLSWYAYAEEHSRHSLCYNGELNTVKNIQEMQQRFPQTDCWMIGRGMIANPGLLMELEAEKLKNEKKIQSYGGFSIEKERMAAFLEDICIHYEEASPKEIYVLFKMKEIWTYLMRYYPDHLEKIRKIKKTQTIEEYKREVQEIFALLR
;
A
#
# COMPACT_ATOMS: atom_id res chain seq x y z
N MET A 1 -29.74 -1.00 19.57
CA MET A 1 -29.64 -0.03 18.47
C MET A 1 -28.23 0.16 17.92
N LEU A 2 -27.14 0.13 18.69
CA LEU A 2 -25.76 0.33 18.17
C LEU A 2 -25.12 -0.90 17.54
N LYS A 3 -25.66 -2.12 17.67
CA LYS A 3 -25.12 -3.34 17.05
C LYS A 3 -25.62 -3.55 15.62
N ASP A 4 -26.84 -3.19 15.31
CA ASP A 4 -27.44 -3.44 13.99
C ASP A 4 -26.97 -2.47 12.90
N GLU A 5 -26.50 -1.26 13.29
CA GLU A 5 -25.95 -0.28 12.32
C GLU A 5 -24.53 -0.63 11.85
N LYS A 6 -23.75 -1.40 12.63
CA LYS A 6 -22.41 -1.84 12.24
C LYS A 6 -22.40 -3.06 11.30
N GLU A 7 -23.46 -3.87 11.28
CA GLU A 7 -23.54 -5.06 10.39
C GLU A 7 -23.63 -4.70 8.90
N ASN A 8 -23.85 -3.43 8.55
CA ASN A 8 -23.99 -2.97 7.16
C ASN A 8 -22.83 -2.10 6.63
N MET A 9 -21.79 -1.87 7.41
CA MET A 9 -20.62 -1.14 6.90
C MET A 9 -19.76 -2.08 6.06
N MET A 10 -19.74 -1.85 4.75
CA MET A 10 -18.86 -2.59 3.84
C MET A 10 -17.40 -2.32 4.20
N ALA A 11 -16.62 -3.41 4.33
CA ALA A 11 -15.18 -3.33 4.59
C ALA A 11 -14.48 -2.48 3.53
N LYS A 12 -13.62 -1.57 3.97
CA LYS A 12 -12.80 -0.70 3.12
C LYS A 12 -11.46 -1.38 2.81
N TYR A 13 -11.01 -1.23 1.59
CA TYR A 13 -9.74 -1.81 1.13
C TYR A 13 -8.84 -0.75 0.53
N TYR A 14 -7.62 -0.68 1.01
CA TYR A 14 -6.62 0.28 0.56
C TYR A 14 -5.46 -0.41 -0.13
N LEU A 15 -4.96 0.20 -1.21
CA LEU A 15 -3.70 -0.21 -1.82
C LEU A 15 -2.53 0.42 -1.07
N ALA A 16 -1.71 -0.43 -0.43
CA ALA A 16 -0.56 0.04 0.32
C ALA A 16 0.49 0.71 -0.57
N PRO A 17 1.19 1.74 -0.07
CA PRO A 17 2.34 2.31 -0.76
C PRO A 17 3.48 1.29 -0.84
N MET A 18 3.95 1.00 -2.05
CA MET A 18 5.09 0.13 -2.34
C MET A 18 6.08 0.91 -3.19
N GLU A 19 7.21 1.32 -2.57
CA GLU A 19 8.23 2.12 -3.25
C GLU A 19 8.68 1.47 -4.55
N GLY A 20 8.65 2.26 -5.62
CA GLY A 20 9.01 1.82 -6.96
C GLY A 20 7.95 1.02 -7.72
N ILE A 21 6.91 0.48 -7.06
CA ILE A 21 5.92 -0.42 -7.66
C ILE A 21 4.55 0.25 -7.82
N THR A 22 3.95 0.73 -6.73
CA THR A 22 2.60 1.34 -6.77
C THR A 22 2.64 2.78 -7.24
N THR A 23 3.34 3.04 -8.35
CA THR A 23 3.38 4.32 -9.05
C THR A 23 2.01 4.69 -9.61
N TYR A 24 1.85 5.93 -10.10
CA TYR A 24 0.59 6.34 -10.74
C TYR A 24 0.20 5.40 -11.90
N ILE A 25 1.18 4.89 -12.67
CA ILE A 25 0.93 3.93 -13.76
C ILE A 25 0.30 2.65 -13.22
N PHE A 26 0.86 2.06 -12.17
CA PHE A 26 0.31 0.86 -11.56
C PHE A 26 -1.07 1.12 -10.96
N ARG A 27 -1.26 2.24 -10.22
CA ARG A 27 -2.55 2.58 -9.60
C ARG A 27 -3.68 2.73 -10.63
N ASN A 28 -3.39 3.42 -11.74
CA ASN A 28 -4.36 3.59 -12.84
C ASN A 28 -4.71 2.28 -13.52
N ALA A 29 -3.71 1.47 -13.88
CA ALA A 29 -3.95 0.15 -14.46
C ALA A 29 -4.75 -0.73 -13.49
N TYR A 30 -4.36 -0.77 -12.20
CA TYR A 30 -5.12 -1.52 -11.20
C TYR A 30 -6.58 -1.06 -11.13
N HIS A 31 -6.83 0.24 -11.04
CA HIS A 31 -8.16 0.84 -10.97
C HIS A 31 -9.02 0.52 -12.21
N LYS A 32 -8.39 0.40 -13.38
CA LYS A 32 -9.04 0.10 -14.65
C LYS A 32 -9.47 -1.37 -14.77
N TYR A 33 -8.62 -2.29 -14.31
CA TYR A 33 -8.80 -3.72 -14.60
C TYR A 33 -9.36 -4.53 -13.43
N PHE A 34 -9.25 -4.05 -12.20
CA PHE A 34 -9.63 -4.79 -11.01
C PHE A 34 -10.63 -4.04 -10.13
N ARG A 35 -10.99 -4.66 -9.00
CA ARG A 35 -11.85 -4.01 -8.02
C ARG A 35 -11.22 -2.72 -7.53
N LYS A 36 -11.96 -1.63 -7.62
CA LYS A 36 -11.50 -0.32 -7.16
C LYS A 36 -11.21 -0.33 -5.66
N MET A 37 -10.14 0.33 -5.28
CA MET A 37 -9.79 0.54 -3.87
C MET A 37 -10.49 1.78 -3.33
N ASP A 38 -10.79 1.77 -2.03
CA ASP A 38 -11.36 2.94 -1.36
C ASP A 38 -10.32 4.06 -1.20
N LYS A 39 -9.02 3.69 -1.02
CA LYS A 39 -7.88 4.63 -1.07
C LYS A 39 -6.67 3.99 -1.75
N TYR A 40 -5.91 4.83 -2.44
CA TYR A 40 -4.60 4.52 -3.02
C TYR A 40 -3.55 5.41 -2.36
N TYR A 41 -2.40 4.85 -2.02
CA TYR A 41 -1.31 5.63 -1.43
C TYR A 41 -0.16 5.76 -2.43
N THR A 42 0.42 6.97 -2.51
CA THR A 42 1.62 7.16 -3.35
C THR A 42 2.83 6.48 -2.73
N PRO A 43 3.86 6.09 -3.53
CA PRO A 43 5.20 5.97 -2.98
C PRO A 43 5.55 7.22 -2.17
N PHE A 44 6.38 7.07 -1.13
CA PHE A 44 6.61 8.18 -0.22
C PHE A 44 7.49 9.29 -0.83
N PHE A 45 7.17 10.53 -0.48
CA PHE A 45 7.99 11.71 -0.77
C PHE A 45 8.95 11.95 0.39
N VAL A 46 10.21 12.24 0.07
CA VAL A 46 11.21 12.66 1.06
C VAL A 46 11.37 14.17 0.99
N PRO A 47 10.92 14.93 2.00
CA PRO A 47 11.07 16.38 2.00
C PRO A 47 12.51 16.84 1.91
N HIS A 48 12.71 17.93 1.18
CA HIS A 48 13.99 18.61 1.05
C HIS A 48 13.80 20.12 1.26
N SER A 49 14.44 20.68 2.28
CA SER A 49 14.30 22.09 2.66
C SER A 49 14.66 23.10 1.54
N LYS A 50 15.57 22.71 0.63
CA LYS A 50 16.09 23.59 -0.43
C LYS A 50 15.56 23.27 -1.83
N ARG A 51 14.79 22.19 -2.01
CA ARG A 51 14.33 21.70 -3.31
C ARG A 51 12.82 21.47 -3.29
N GLY A 52 12.15 21.83 -4.39
CA GLY A 52 10.78 21.39 -4.64
C GLY A 52 10.69 19.89 -4.87
N LEU A 53 9.48 19.39 -5.13
CA LEU A 53 9.28 18.04 -5.62
C LEU A 53 10.04 17.87 -6.95
N ASN A 54 10.74 16.76 -7.13
CA ASN A 54 11.38 16.44 -8.40
C ASN A 54 10.31 15.99 -9.43
N LEU A 55 10.69 15.89 -10.71
CA LEU A 55 9.75 15.55 -11.78
C LEU A 55 9.02 14.24 -11.51
N LYS A 56 9.73 13.20 -11.05
CA LYS A 56 9.14 11.91 -10.73
C LYS A 56 8.12 12.01 -9.59
N GLU A 57 8.41 12.79 -8.57
CA GLU A 57 7.50 13.03 -7.45
C GLU A 57 6.27 13.83 -7.90
N GLN A 58 6.45 14.78 -8.83
CA GLN A 58 5.33 15.54 -9.40
C GLN A 58 4.41 14.63 -10.22
N GLU A 59 4.96 13.77 -11.10
CA GLU A 59 4.19 12.80 -11.88
C GLU A 59 3.27 11.93 -10.99
N GLU A 60 3.74 11.55 -9.79
CA GLU A 60 2.96 10.74 -8.85
C GLU A 60 1.71 11.45 -8.30
N ILE A 61 1.70 12.80 -8.32
CA ILE A 61 0.64 13.62 -7.70
C ILE A 61 -0.10 14.51 -8.68
N LEU A 62 0.24 14.53 -9.96
CA LEU A 62 -0.51 15.31 -10.94
C LEU A 62 -1.99 14.89 -10.91
N PRO A 63 -2.96 15.81 -10.78
CA PRO A 63 -4.38 15.48 -10.80
C PRO A 63 -4.81 14.69 -12.03
N ALA A 64 -4.23 15.01 -13.20
CA ALA A 64 -4.49 14.30 -14.45
C ALA A 64 -4.08 12.81 -14.40
N HIS A 65 -3.00 12.48 -13.66
CA HIS A 65 -2.53 11.12 -13.47
C HIS A 65 -3.29 10.35 -12.39
N ASN A 66 -4.17 11.00 -11.65
CA ASN A 66 -4.90 10.40 -10.53
C ASN A 66 -6.42 10.63 -10.66
N ALA A 67 -6.89 10.98 -11.86
CA ALA A 67 -8.30 11.27 -12.10
C ALA A 67 -9.19 10.07 -11.78
N GLY A 68 -10.21 10.27 -10.94
CA GLY A 68 -11.15 9.23 -10.52
C GLY A 68 -10.64 8.30 -9.41
N LEU A 69 -9.41 8.47 -8.93
CA LEU A 69 -8.85 7.72 -7.81
C LEU A 69 -8.85 8.59 -6.55
N PHE A 70 -9.18 8.01 -5.40
CA PHE A 70 -8.90 8.65 -4.11
C PHE A 70 -7.44 8.35 -3.73
N VAL A 71 -6.55 9.28 -4.05
CA VAL A 71 -5.12 9.12 -3.80
C VAL A 71 -4.69 9.94 -2.60
N VAL A 72 -3.97 9.30 -1.69
CA VAL A 72 -3.38 9.92 -0.49
C VAL A 72 -1.86 9.99 -0.66
N PRO A 73 -1.26 11.17 -0.79
CA PRO A 73 0.18 11.31 -0.82
C PRO A 73 0.81 10.91 0.51
N GLN A 74 1.93 10.17 0.45
CA GLN A 74 2.64 9.74 1.64
C GLN A 74 3.97 10.46 1.80
N ILE A 75 4.24 11.02 2.99
CA ILE A 75 5.47 11.73 3.33
C ILE A 75 6.34 10.88 4.28
N LEU A 76 7.63 10.78 3.98
CA LEU A 76 8.66 10.16 4.81
C LEU A 76 9.59 11.24 5.36
N SER A 77 9.39 11.66 6.60
CA SER A 77 10.19 12.70 7.25
C SER A 77 10.42 12.42 8.73
N ASN A 78 11.44 13.05 9.28
CA ASN A 78 11.70 13.21 10.72
C ASN A 78 11.93 14.70 11.08
N ASN A 79 11.62 15.61 10.16
CA ASN A 79 11.69 17.06 10.36
C ASN A 79 10.30 17.66 10.14
N GLY A 80 9.69 18.20 11.20
CA GLY A 80 8.33 18.74 11.17
C GLY A 80 8.19 19.93 10.20
N ASN A 81 9.13 20.86 10.19
CA ASN A 81 9.07 22.03 9.30
C ASN A 81 9.15 21.66 7.82
N ASP A 82 10.05 20.73 7.46
CA ASP A 82 10.15 20.22 6.08
C ASP A 82 8.87 19.47 5.68
N CYS A 83 8.25 18.77 6.64
CA CYS A 83 6.98 18.08 6.44
C CYS A 83 5.86 19.08 6.15
N VAL A 84 5.68 20.10 6.98
CA VAL A 84 4.69 21.18 6.79
C VAL A 84 4.84 21.84 5.44
N GLN A 85 6.06 22.22 5.05
CA GLN A 85 6.32 22.81 3.72
C GLN A 85 5.92 21.87 2.57
N THR A 86 6.06 20.56 2.76
CA THR A 86 5.68 19.57 1.75
C THR A 86 4.17 19.39 1.71
N ILE A 87 3.50 19.37 2.85
CA ILE A 87 2.03 19.36 2.95
C ILE A 87 1.45 20.56 2.21
N GLU A 88 1.95 21.76 2.46
CA GLU A 88 1.51 22.98 1.76
C GLU A 88 1.68 22.91 0.23
N LYS A 89 2.72 22.24 -0.26
CA LYS A 89 2.86 21.98 -1.70
C LYS A 89 1.80 21.01 -2.21
N LEU A 90 1.54 19.93 -1.48
CA LEU A 90 0.55 18.92 -1.85
C LEU A 90 -0.88 19.48 -1.85
N LYS A 91 -1.21 20.36 -0.90
CA LYS A 91 -2.49 21.08 -0.85
C LYS A 91 -2.75 21.88 -2.14
N ARG A 92 -1.71 22.47 -2.76
CA ARG A 92 -1.83 23.20 -4.04
C ARG A 92 -2.22 22.30 -5.21
N TYR A 93 -1.99 21.00 -5.12
CA TYR A 93 -2.47 19.99 -6.09
C TYR A 93 -3.89 19.50 -5.76
N GLY A 94 -4.53 20.01 -4.70
CA GLY A 94 -5.89 19.66 -4.30
C GLY A 94 -5.99 18.45 -3.35
N TYR A 95 -4.88 18.01 -2.76
CA TYR A 95 -4.92 16.91 -1.78
C TYR A 95 -5.43 17.39 -0.42
N GLU A 96 -6.47 16.71 0.07
CA GLU A 96 -7.12 17.01 1.35
C GLU A 96 -6.72 16.04 2.47
N GLU A 97 -6.07 14.94 2.13
CA GLU A 97 -5.52 13.97 3.07
C GLU A 97 -4.07 13.67 2.74
N ILE A 98 -3.22 13.62 3.79
CA ILE A 98 -1.80 13.29 3.70
C ILE A 98 -1.50 12.16 4.69
N ASN A 99 -0.65 11.23 4.28
CA ASN A 99 -0.20 10.13 5.13
C ASN A 99 1.26 10.32 5.57
N LEU A 100 1.53 10.09 6.85
CA LEU A 100 2.89 10.10 7.40
C LEU A 100 3.42 8.67 7.52
N ASN A 101 4.63 8.44 6.99
CA ASN A 101 5.27 7.12 6.99
C ASN A 101 6.21 6.97 8.20
N PHE A 102 5.79 6.16 9.17
CA PHE A 102 6.61 5.68 10.29
C PHE A 102 6.77 4.16 10.27
N GLY A 103 6.61 3.53 9.09
CA GLY A 103 6.63 2.09 8.94
C GLY A 103 7.69 1.53 7.99
N CYS A 104 8.35 2.34 7.16
CA CYS A 104 9.36 1.86 6.21
C CYS A 104 10.57 1.24 6.94
N PRO A 105 10.85 -0.09 6.78
CA PRO A 105 11.93 -0.75 7.49
C PRO A 105 13.27 -0.71 6.73
N SER A 106 13.31 -0.08 5.54
CA SER A 106 14.51 -0.02 4.71
C SER A 106 15.71 0.49 5.51
N ARG A 107 16.83 -0.23 5.42
CA ARG A 107 18.06 0.11 6.14
C ARG A 107 18.56 1.52 5.83
N THR A 108 18.46 1.96 4.57
CA THR A 108 18.84 3.32 4.12
C THR A 108 17.91 4.41 4.65
N VAL A 109 16.69 4.08 5.00
CA VAL A 109 15.70 4.98 5.62
C VAL A 109 15.87 5.01 7.14
N ALA A 110 15.88 3.84 7.75
CA ALA A 110 15.91 3.70 9.20
C ALA A 110 17.23 4.18 9.84
N SER A 111 18.38 4.03 9.15
CA SER A 111 19.67 4.55 9.59
C SER A 111 19.71 6.08 9.72
N LYS A 112 18.78 6.78 9.04
CA LYS A 112 18.61 8.25 9.11
C LYS A 112 17.49 8.65 10.09
N TYR A 113 17.07 7.75 10.96
CA TYR A 113 15.92 7.93 11.85
C TYR A 113 14.68 8.43 11.11
N ARG A 114 14.33 7.78 9.97
CA ARG A 114 13.11 8.00 9.21
C ARG A 114 12.32 6.69 9.10
N GLY A 115 11.05 6.76 8.71
CA GLY A 115 10.18 5.58 8.68
C GLY A 115 10.16 4.89 10.05
N SER A 116 10.26 3.56 10.07
CA SER A 116 10.27 2.81 11.35
C SER A 116 11.48 3.10 12.24
N GLY A 117 12.59 3.61 11.70
CA GLY A 117 13.73 4.05 12.49
C GLY A 117 13.44 5.28 13.38
N PHE A 118 12.44 6.08 13.03
CA PHE A 118 12.03 7.24 13.80
C PHE A 118 11.29 6.86 15.09
N LEU A 119 10.70 5.68 15.14
CA LEU A 119 9.98 5.17 16.30
C LEU A 119 10.89 4.97 17.54
N ALA A 120 12.20 4.83 17.34
CA ALA A 120 13.18 4.81 18.45
C ALA A 120 13.39 6.17 19.12
N LYS A 121 12.79 7.24 18.61
CA LYS A 121 12.99 8.62 19.03
C LYS A 121 11.64 9.24 19.45
N THR A 122 11.04 8.70 20.50
CA THR A 122 9.67 9.01 20.91
C THR A 122 9.44 10.50 21.21
N GLU A 123 10.40 11.17 21.89
CA GLU A 123 10.29 12.60 22.19
C GLU A 123 10.44 13.47 20.93
N GLU A 124 11.23 13.00 19.97
CA GLU A 124 11.38 13.68 18.67
C GLU A 124 10.15 13.46 17.79
N LEU A 125 9.54 12.25 17.86
CA LEU A 125 8.28 11.91 17.20
C LEU A 125 7.14 12.81 17.72
N ASP A 126 7.06 12.99 19.04
CA ASP A 126 6.06 13.84 19.67
C ASP A 126 6.20 15.31 19.19
N ARG A 127 7.42 15.87 19.26
CA ARG A 127 7.70 17.21 18.74
C ARG A 127 7.43 17.37 17.25
N PHE A 128 7.70 16.34 16.47
CA PHE A 128 7.40 16.32 15.03
C PHE A 128 5.90 16.43 14.78
N LEU A 129 5.09 15.61 15.48
CA LEU A 129 3.64 15.63 15.36
C LEU A 129 3.06 16.95 15.87
N ASP A 130 3.55 17.47 17.00
CA ASP A 130 3.15 18.80 17.50
C ASP A 130 3.40 19.89 16.45
N THR A 131 4.58 19.88 15.81
CA THR A 131 4.88 20.84 14.73
C THR A 131 3.91 20.70 13.55
N VAL A 132 3.61 19.47 13.11
CA VAL A 132 2.71 19.25 11.98
C VAL A 132 1.29 19.68 12.35
N PHE A 133 0.75 19.21 13.46
CA PHE A 133 -0.65 19.49 13.85
C PHE A 133 -0.87 20.92 14.35
N SER A 134 0.16 21.61 14.80
CA SER A 134 0.06 23.04 15.14
C SER A 134 -0.04 23.93 13.89
N ASN A 135 0.54 23.50 12.76
CA ASN A 135 0.55 24.28 11.52
C ASN A 135 -0.52 23.86 10.51
N GLU A 136 -0.91 22.58 10.49
CA GLU A 136 -1.85 22.04 9.50
C GLU A 136 -3.19 21.74 10.15
N LYS A 137 -4.18 22.64 9.93
CA LYS A 137 -5.55 22.53 10.48
C LYS A 137 -6.58 22.09 9.43
N ASP A 138 -6.28 22.32 8.14
CA ASP A 138 -7.24 22.22 7.05
C ASP A 138 -7.03 20.95 6.21
N VAL A 139 -6.06 20.11 6.58
CA VAL A 139 -5.75 18.85 5.90
C VAL A 139 -5.85 17.70 6.89
N LYS A 140 -6.43 16.59 6.44
CA LYS A 140 -6.50 15.36 7.21
C LYS A 140 -5.15 14.67 7.23
N ILE A 141 -4.66 14.29 8.40
CA ILE A 141 -3.38 13.62 8.58
C ILE A 141 -3.62 12.20 9.08
N SER A 142 -3.28 11.21 8.26
CA SER A 142 -3.24 9.81 8.66
C SER A 142 -1.79 9.35 8.89
N VAL A 143 -1.62 8.29 9.67
CA VAL A 143 -0.30 7.73 10.00
C VAL A 143 -0.24 6.26 9.59
N LYS A 144 0.84 5.86 8.91
CA LYS A 144 1.17 4.45 8.69
C LYS A 144 2.41 4.07 9.49
N THR A 145 2.25 3.16 10.45
CA THR A 145 3.27 2.83 11.44
C THR A 145 3.58 1.34 11.53
N ARG A 146 4.69 1.03 12.22
CA ARG A 146 4.98 -0.25 12.85
C ARG A 146 4.86 -0.14 14.37
N LEU A 147 5.08 -1.24 15.10
CA LEU A 147 5.00 -1.29 16.57
C LEU A 147 6.15 -0.55 17.26
N GLY A 148 7.29 -0.50 16.62
CA GLY A 148 8.50 0.10 17.16
C GLY A 148 9.70 -0.22 16.30
N ARG A 149 10.89 0.07 16.80
CA ARG A 149 12.16 -0.26 16.14
C ARG A 149 12.66 -1.65 16.53
N ASP A 150 12.78 -1.92 17.82
CA ASP A 150 13.47 -3.08 18.34
C ASP A 150 12.52 -4.07 19.02
N GLU A 151 11.65 -3.59 19.91
CA GLU A 151 10.76 -4.42 20.70
C GLU A 151 9.30 -3.96 20.54
N PRO A 152 8.31 -4.88 20.53
CA PRO A 152 6.91 -4.53 20.31
C PRO A 152 6.30 -3.71 21.47
N GLU A 153 6.86 -3.78 22.69
CA GLU A 153 6.44 -3.01 23.86
C GLU A 153 6.66 -1.50 23.68
N GLU A 154 7.56 -1.09 22.78
CA GLU A 154 7.72 0.31 22.40
C GLU A 154 6.41 0.94 21.91
N PHE A 155 5.49 0.09 21.42
CA PHE A 155 4.24 0.54 20.87
C PHE A 155 3.32 1.19 21.91
N GLU A 156 3.38 0.82 23.16
CA GLU A 156 2.59 1.45 24.24
C GLU A 156 2.87 2.96 24.31
N ARG A 157 4.15 3.32 24.34
CA ARG A 157 4.57 4.73 24.36
C ARG A 157 4.24 5.41 23.02
N ILE A 158 4.49 4.76 21.90
CA ILE A 158 4.22 5.30 20.56
C ILE A 158 2.72 5.57 20.39
N LEU A 159 1.85 4.62 20.77
CA LEU A 159 0.40 4.81 20.70
C LEU A 159 -0.09 5.92 21.62
N SER A 160 0.50 6.04 22.83
CA SER A 160 0.17 7.13 23.74
C SER A 160 0.49 8.52 23.18
N ILE A 161 1.54 8.63 22.34
CA ILE A 161 1.86 9.85 21.60
C ILE A 161 0.84 10.09 20.51
N TYR A 162 0.56 9.09 19.66
CA TYR A 162 -0.44 9.23 18.59
C TYR A 162 -1.81 9.67 19.14
N ASN A 163 -2.21 9.15 20.27
CA ASN A 163 -3.48 9.50 20.92
C ASN A 163 -3.60 10.96 21.37
N GLN A 164 -2.53 11.75 21.35
CA GLN A 164 -2.55 13.19 21.68
C GLN A 164 -2.94 14.05 20.49
N TYR A 165 -2.88 13.52 19.26
CA TYR A 165 -3.10 14.27 18.03
C TYR A 165 -4.36 13.79 17.30
N PRO A 166 -5.06 14.66 16.55
CA PRO A 166 -6.28 14.30 15.85
C PRO A 166 -5.98 13.61 14.51
N LEU A 167 -5.49 12.37 14.55
CA LEU A 167 -5.25 11.59 13.34
C LEU A 167 -6.59 11.23 12.67
N GLU A 168 -6.65 11.35 11.36
CA GLU A 168 -7.77 10.85 10.56
C GLU A 168 -7.87 9.32 10.66
N GLU A 169 -6.73 8.63 10.62
CA GLU A 169 -6.65 7.18 10.64
C GLU A 169 -5.24 6.71 11.06
N LEU A 170 -5.16 5.60 11.79
CA LEU A 170 -3.92 4.94 12.17
C LEU A 170 -3.81 3.57 11.50
N ILE A 171 -2.90 3.45 10.53
CA ILE A 171 -2.65 2.22 9.77
C ILE A 171 -1.50 1.49 10.43
N ILE A 172 -1.75 0.29 10.97
CA ILE A 172 -0.78 -0.46 11.76
C ILE A 172 -0.31 -1.70 11.03
N HIS A 173 1.02 -1.82 10.86
CA HIS A 173 1.68 -3.05 10.49
C HIS A 173 2.27 -3.66 11.77
N PRO A 174 1.67 -4.72 12.35
CA PRO A 174 2.04 -5.21 13.69
C PRO A 174 3.33 -6.04 13.67
N ARG A 175 4.43 -5.39 13.27
CA ARG A 175 5.82 -5.83 13.32
C ARG A 175 6.70 -4.68 13.82
N VAL A 176 7.85 -5.00 14.43
CA VAL A 176 8.91 -4.00 14.68
C VAL A 176 9.80 -3.83 13.44
N GLN A 177 10.64 -2.80 13.42
CA GLN A 177 11.51 -2.51 12.27
C GLN A 177 12.45 -3.67 11.93
N LYS A 178 13.10 -4.27 12.94
CA LYS A 178 14.10 -5.32 12.73
C LYS A 178 13.52 -6.66 12.23
N ASP A 179 12.20 -6.85 12.29
CA ASP A 179 11.54 -8.01 11.69
C ASP A 179 11.58 -7.95 10.17
N TYR A 180 11.71 -6.78 9.58
CA TYR A 180 11.47 -6.56 8.14
C TYR A 180 10.14 -7.19 7.69
N TYR A 181 10.21 -8.38 7.08
CA TYR A 181 9.07 -9.20 6.63
C TYR A 181 9.31 -10.69 6.93
N MET A 182 10.30 -11.01 7.78
CA MET A 182 10.77 -12.37 8.04
C MET A 182 10.03 -13.06 9.19
N HIS A 183 9.53 -12.29 10.15
CA HIS A 183 8.81 -12.80 11.32
C HIS A 183 7.30 -12.66 11.15
N GLU A 184 6.54 -13.41 11.93
CA GLU A 184 5.08 -13.30 11.96
C GLU A 184 4.61 -11.94 12.48
N VAL A 185 3.39 -11.56 12.09
CA VAL A 185 2.73 -10.37 12.63
C VAL A 185 2.28 -10.62 14.06
N ARG A 186 2.47 -9.65 14.94
CA ARG A 186 2.11 -9.74 16.35
C ARG A 186 0.68 -9.25 16.58
N LEU A 187 -0.28 -10.15 16.35
CA LEU A 187 -1.71 -9.82 16.37
C LEU A 187 -2.21 -9.35 17.75
N SER A 188 -1.56 -9.77 18.84
CA SER A 188 -1.85 -9.26 20.18
C SER A 188 -1.65 -7.75 20.31
N TRP A 189 -0.66 -7.19 19.62
CA TRP A 189 -0.40 -5.76 19.62
C TRP A 189 -1.37 -4.97 18.74
N TYR A 190 -1.96 -5.61 17.72
CA TYR A 190 -3.07 -4.98 17.01
C TYR A 190 -4.34 -4.98 17.88
N ALA A 191 -4.62 -6.08 18.60
CA ALA A 191 -5.70 -6.13 19.58
C ALA A 191 -5.52 -5.04 20.67
N TYR A 192 -4.28 -4.86 21.18
CA TYR A 192 -3.96 -3.78 22.09
C TYR A 192 -4.30 -2.41 21.50
N ALA A 193 -4.03 -2.19 20.21
CA ALA A 193 -4.41 -0.94 19.55
C ALA A 193 -5.94 -0.76 19.46
N GLU A 194 -6.73 -1.82 19.20
CA GLU A 194 -8.19 -1.74 19.20
C GLU A 194 -8.76 -1.30 20.56
N GLU A 195 -8.11 -1.69 21.66
CA GLU A 195 -8.54 -1.35 23.02
C GLU A 195 -8.10 0.07 23.45
N HIS A 196 -6.95 0.55 22.96
CA HIS A 196 -6.29 1.73 23.51
C HIS A 196 -6.20 2.92 22.55
N SER A 197 -6.46 2.72 21.25
CA SER A 197 -6.44 3.81 20.26
C SER A 197 -7.69 4.68 20.34
N ARG A 198 -7.49 5.99 20.17
CA ARG A 198 -8.57 6.96 20.00
C ARG A 198 -8.96 7.18 18.53
N HIS A 199 -8.27 6.52 17.61
CA HIS A 199 -8.40 6.73 16.17
C HIS A 199 -9.07 5.55 15.48
N SER A 200 -9.66 5.81 14.31
CA SER A 200 -10.02 4.76 13.37
C SER A 200 -8.78 3.95 13.00
N LEU A 201 -8.89 2.63 13.04
CA LEU A 201 -7.77 1.73 12.76
C LEU A 201 -7.90 1.09 11.39
N CYS A 202 -6.75 0.96 10.71
CA CYS A 202 -6.63 0.16 9.51
C CYS A 202 -5.56 -0.92 9.72
N TYR A 203 -5.91 -2.18 9.50
CA TYR A 203 -4.97 -3.29 9.61
C TYR A 203 -4.14 -3.43 8.33
N ASN A 204 -2.83 -3.61 8.50
CA ASN A 204 -1.91 -3.90 7.40
C ASN A 204 -0.92 -5.01 7.78
N GLY A 205 -1.03 -6.19 7.20
CA GLY A 205 -0.08 -7.29 7.45
C GLY A 205 -0.56 -8.63 6.89
N GLU A 206 0.27 -9.32 6.10
CA GLU A 206 0.09 -10.69 5.56
C GLU A 206 -1.30 -11.00 4.94
N LEU A 207 -1.98 -10.00 4.40
CA LEU A 207 -3.23 -10.17 3.67
C LEU A 207 -2.91 -10.62 2.22
N ASN A 208 -2.52 -11.88 2.05
CA ASN A 208 -1.99 -12.40 0.79
C ASN A 208 -2.96 -13.35 0.07
N THR A 209 -3.99 -13.85 0.75
CA THR A 209 -5.00 -14.76 0.22
C THR A 209 -6.37 -14.39 0.75
N VAL A 210 -7.43 -14.84 0.08
CA VAL A 210 -8.81 -14.70 0.56
C VAL A 210 -8.96 -15.23 1.98
N LYS A 211 -8.40 -16.42 2.24
CA LYS A 211 -8.42 -17.04 3.56
C LYS A 211 -7.80 -16.14 4.64
N ASN A 212 -6.61 -15.56 4.37
CA ASN A 212 -5.96 -14.65 5.33
C ASN A 212 -6.83 -13.41 5.61
N ILE A 213 -7.49 -12.85 4.59
CA ILE A 213 -8.38 -11.70 4.79
C ILE A 213 -9.57 -12.09 5.67
N GLN A 214 -10.22 -13.22 5.38
CA GLN A 214 -11.37 -13.71 6.14
C GLN A 214 -11.01 -14.02 7.59
N GLU A 215 -9.87 -14.69 7.84
CA GLU A 215 -9.37 -14.98 9.18
C GLU A 215 -9.13 -13.70 9.99
N MET A 216 -8.54 -12.67 9.38
CA MET A 216 -8.33 -11.39 10.05
C MET A 216 -9.63 -10.64 10.30
N GLN A 217 -10.58 -10.66 9.35
CA GLN A 217 -11.91 -10.07 9.53
C GLN A 217 -12.71 -10.74 10.65
N GLN A 218 -12.58 -12.06 10.80
CA GLN A 218 -13.21 -12.80 11.90
C GLN A 218 -12.53 -12.48 13.24
N ARG A 219 -11.22 -12.35 13.25
CA ARG A 219 -10.43 -12.06 14.46
C ARG A 219 -10.62 -10.64 14.98
N PHE A 220 -10.77 -9.69 14.09
CA PHE A 220 -10.90 -8.26 14.38
C PHE A 220 -12.20 -7.70 13.81
N PRO A 221 -13.36 -8.07 14.38
CA PRO A 221 -14.66 -7.72 13.83
C PRO A 221 -15.00 -6.21 13.97
N GLN A 222 -14.23 -5.48 14.75
CA GLN A 222 -14.39 -4.03 14.89
C GLN A 222 -13.57 -3.24 13.85
N THR A 223 -12.59 -3.87 13.22
CA THR A 223 -11.79 -3.29 12.14
C THR A 223 -12.57 -3.36 10.82
N ASP A 224 -12.87 -2.22 10.23
CA ASP A 224 -13.54 -2.09 8.95
C ASP A 224 -12.60 -1.72 7.79
N CYS A 225 -11.33 -1.45 8.07
CA CYS A 225 -10.34 -1.01 7.10
C CYS A 225 -9.14 -1.95 6.98
N TRP A 226 -8.79 -2.32 5.75
CA TRP A 226 -7.77 -3.33 5.43
C TRP A 226 -6.83 -2.83 4.33
N MET A 227 -5.57 -2.56 4.68
CA MET A 227 -4.57 -2.13 3.71
C MET A 227 -3.75 -3.32 3.21
N ILE A 228 -3.74 -3.54 1.89
CA ILE A 228 -3.08 -4.67 1.24
C ILE A 228 -1.93 -4.17 0.38
N GLY A 229 -0.75 -4.74 0.56
CA GLY A 229 0.44 -4.41 -0.24
C GLY A 229 0.84 -5.56 -1.15
N ARG A 230 1.78 -6.39 -0.69
CA ARG A 230 2.36 -7.49 -1.47
C ARG A 230 1.32 -8.48 -2.01
N GLY A 231 0.24 -8.72 -1.27
CA GLY A 231 -0.87 -9.57 -1.71
C GLY A 231 -1.51 -9.05 -2.99
N MET A 232 -1.76 -7.73 -3.08
CA MET A 232 -2.36 -7.12 -4.27
C MET A 232 -1.43 -7.11 -5.49
N ILE A 233 -0.11 -7.00 -5.28
CA ILE A 233 0.85 -7.07 -6.38
C ILE A 233 0.99 -8.52 -6.86
N ALA A 234 0.97 -9.49 -5.95
CA ALA A 234 1.05 -10.91 -6.28
C ALA A 234 -0.24 -11.42 -6.93
N ASN A 235 -1.39 -10.97 -6.47
CA ASN A 235 -2.71 -11.31 -7.02
C ASN A 235 -3.59 -10.04 -7.10
N PRO A 236 -3.54 -9.30 -8.19
CA PRO A 236 -4.40 -8.12 -8.38
C PRO A 236 -5.90 -8.42 -8.34
N GLY A 237 -6.31 -9.66 -8.62
CA GLY A 237 -7.69 -10.14 -8.54
C GLY A 237 -8.18 -10.54 -7.14
N LEU A 238 -7.32 -10.48 -6.11
CA LEU A 238 -7.58 -10.99 -4.76
C LEU A 238 -8.92 -10.53 -4.16
N LEU A 239 -9.27 -9.26 -4.31
CA LEU A 239 -10.55 -8.75 -3.80
C LEU A 239 -11.76 -9.21 -4.61
N MET A 240 -11.59 -9.46 -5.90
CA MET A 240 -12.65 -10.04 -6.73
C MET A 240 -12.91 -11.50 -6.33
N GLU A 241 -11.86 -12.26 -6.03
CA GLU A 241 -11.95 -13.61 -5.49
C GLU A 241 -12.67 -13.61 -4.13
N LEU A 242 -12.34 -12.67 -3.25
CA LEU A 242 -12.99 -12.50 -1.94
C LEU A 242 -14.50 -12.21 -2.08
N GLU A 243 -14.87 -11.32 -2.99
CA GLU A 243 -16.27 -10.98 -3.27
C GLU A 243 -17.03 -12.18 -3.87
N ALA A 244 -16.41 -12.89 -4.80
CA ALA A 244 -17.00 -14.09 -5.40
C ALA A 244 -17.25 -15.19 -4.35
N GLU A 245 -16.33 -15.38 -3.40
CA GLU A 245 -16.48 -16.36 -2.34
C GLU A 245 -17.60 -15.99 -1.35
N LYS A 246 -17.71 -14.70 -1.01
CA LYS A 246 -18.84 -14.20 -0.19
C LYS A 246 -20.19 -14.48 -0.86
N LEU A 247 -20.31 -14.20 -2.17
CA LEU A 247 -21.54 -14.44 -2.93
C LEU A 247 -21.89 -15.93 -3.05
N LYS A 248 -20.90 -16.82 -3.17
CA LYS A 248 -21.11 -18.29 -3.13
C LYS A 248 -21.67 -18.73 -1.78
N ASN A 249 -21.07 -18.26 -0.69
CA ASN A 249 -21.47 -18.61 0.67
C ASN A 249 -22.90 -18.12 0.98
N GLU A 250 -23.33 -17.01 0.41
CA GLU A 250 -24.70 -16.49 0.50
C GLU A 250 -25.69 -17.20 -0.46
N LYS A 251 -25.27 -18.24 -1.17
CA LYS A 251 -26.06 -18.99 -2.19
C LYS A 251 -26.64 -18.12 -3.30
N LYS A 252 -26.04 -16.96 -3.56
CA LYS A 252 -26.52 -16.00 -4.56
C LYS A 252 -26.01 -16.28 -5.98
N ILE A 253 -24.91 -17.05 -6.14
CA ILE A 253 -24.33 -17.40 -7.44
C ILE A 253 -23.91 -18.88 -7.44
N GLN A 254 -24.31 -19.64 -8.48
CA GLN A 254 -23.95 -21.06 -8.62
C GLN A 254 -22.57 -21.29 -9.25
N SER A 255 -22.07 -20.36 -10.04
CA SER A 255 -20.71 -20.40 -10.59
C SER A 255 -20.21 -19.00 -10.94
N TYR A 256 -18.99 -18.69 -10.54
CA TYR A 256 -18.26 -17.54 -11.08
C TYR A 256 -17.51 -18.01 -12.32
N GLY A 257 -17.65 -17.28 -13.45
CA GLY A 257 -16.96 -17.59 -14.69
C GLY A 257 -15.44 -17.67 -14.44
N GLY A 258 -14.88 -18.82 -14.76
CA GLY A 258 -13.61 -19.25 -14.24
C GLY A 258 -12.38 -18.46 -14.70
N PHE A 259 -11.26 -19.00 -14.34
CA PHE A 259 -9.86 -18.66 -14.59
C PHE A 259 -9.51 -18.00 -15.96
N SER A 260 -10.29 -18.22 -17.01
CA SER A 260 -10.07 -17.66 -18.36
C SER A 260 -10.26 -16.13 -18.42
N ILE A 261 -11.27 -15.57 -17.73
CA ILE A 261 -11.50 -14.12 -17.68
C ILE A 261 -10.39 -13.42 -16.92
N GLU A 262 -9.88 -14.04 -15.85
CA GLU A 262 -8.78 -13.52 -15.05
C GLU A 262 -7.47 -13.47 -15.85
N LYS A 263 -7.22 -14.47 -16.69
CA LYS A 263 -6.05 -14.57 -17.55
C LYS A 263 -5.98 -13.43 -18.56
N GLU A 264 -7.06 -13.18 -19.30
CA GLU A 264 -7.13 -12.11 -20.28
C GLU A 264 -7.05 -10.73 -19.62
N ARG A 265 -7.70 -10.57 -18.49
CA ARG A 265 -7.63 -9.36 -17.67
C ARG A 265 -6.24 -9.10 -17.16
N MET A 266 -5.55 -10.13 -16.67
CA MET A 266 -4.17 -10.02 -16.18
C MET A 266 -3.20 -9.68 -17.33
N ALA A 267 -3.38 -10.30 -18.51
CA ALA A 267 -2.56 -9.98 -19.67
C ALA A 267 -2.73 -8.52 -20.08
N ALA A 268 -3.98 -8.04 -20.20
CA ALA A 268 -4.30 -6.66 -20.53
C ALA A 268 -3.77 -5.66 -19.48
N PHE A 269 -3.86 -6.00 -18.19
CA PHE A 269 -3.30 -5.20 -17.11
C PHE A 269 -1.78 -5.02 -17.22
N LEU A 270 -1.05 -6.10 -17.48
CA LEU A 270 0.41 -6.04 -17.62
C LEU A 270 0.85 -5.34 -18.89
N GLU A 271 0.10 -5.50 -19.98
CA GLU A 271 0.33 -4.79 -21.23
C GLU A 271 0.13 -3.28 -21.05
N ASP A 272 -0.97 -2.87 -20.41
CA ASP A 272 -1.29 -1.47 -20.12
C ASP A 272 -0.18 -0.80 -19.30
N ILE A 273 0.31 -1.47 -18.24
CA ILE A 273 1.44 -0.98 -17.45
C ILE A 273 2.70 -0.83 -18.30
N CYS A 274 3.00 -1.83 -19.15
CA CYS A 274 4.19 -1.82 -19.99
C CYS A 274 4.15 -0.64 -20.97
N ILE A 275 3.04 -0.43 -21.67
CA ILE A 275 2.82 0.66 -22.62
C ILE A 275 3.03 2.02 -21.92
N HIS A 276 2.40 2.24 -20.77
CA HIS A 276 2.53 3.52 -20.07
C HIS A 276 3.94 3.77 -19.52
N TYR A 277 4.69 2.71 -19.16
CA TYR A 277 6.11 2.88 -18.84
C TYR A 277 6.97 3.18 -20.08
N GLU A 278 6.65 2.60 -21.25
CA GLU A 278 7.31 2.94 -22.54
C GLU A 278 7.05 4.41 -22.91
N GLU A 279 5.84 4.92 -22.72
CA GLU A 279 5.48 6.33 -22.93
C GLU A 279 6.18 7.27 -21.93
N ALA A 280 6.27 6.87 -20.66
CA ALA A 280 6.87 7.67 -19.59
C ALA A 280 8.40 7.71 -19.65
N SER A 281 9.06 6.78 -20.35
CA SER A 281 10.51 6.73 -20.42
C SER A 281 11.03 6.13 -21.72
N PRO A 282 11.92 6.84 -22.46
CA PRO A 282 12.57 6.30 -23.66
C PRO A 282 13.62 5.23 -23.33
N LYS A 283 13.91 4.96 -22.06
CA LYS A 283 14.93 4.01 -21.64
C LYS A 283 14.32 2.63 -21.45
N GLU A 284 14.46 1.76 -22.45
CA GLU A 284 13.97 0.38 -22.43
C GLU A 284 14.37 -0.40 -21.16
N ILE A 285 15.61 -0.24 -20.72
CA ILE A 285 16.11 -0.89 -19.50
C ILE A 285 15.33 -0.49 -18.23
N TYR A 286 14.82 0.74 -18.19
CA TYR A 286 13.98 1.20 -17.08
C TYR A 286 12.61 0.53 -17.10
N VAL A 287 11.98 0.42 -18.26
CA VAL A 287 10.70 -0.28 -18.45
C VAL A 287 10.84 -1.74 -18.05
N LEU A 288 11.86 -2.43 -18.57
CA LEU A 288 12.17 -3.82 -18.20
C LEU A 288 12.36 -4.01 -16.69
N PHE A 289 13.09 -3.09 -16.05
CA PHE A 289 13.30 -3.13 -14.61
C PHE A 289 11.95 -3.08 -13.87
N LYS A 290 11.06 -2.18 -14.26
CA LYS A 290 9.73 -2.02 -13.67
C LYS A 290 8.85 -3.26 -13.85
N MET A 291 8.81 -3.79 -15.07
CA MET A 291 8.02 -4.99 -15.35
C MET A 291 8.54 -6.22 -14.59
N LYS A 292 9.87 -6.43 -14.58
CA LYS A 292 10.49 -7.53 -13.82
C LYS A 292 10.31 -7.43 -12.31
N GLU A 293 10.22 -6.21 -11.78
CA GLU A 293 9.93 -5.98 -10.37
C GLU A 293 8.51 -6.46 -10.02
N ILE A 294 7.50 -6.14 -10.83
CA ILE A 294 6.12 -6.64 -10.69
C ILE A 294 6.10 -8.17 -10.75
N TRP A 295 6.77 -8.79 -11.73
CA TRP A 295 6.86 -10.24 -11.86
C TRP A 295 7.52 -10.94 -10.67
N THR A 296 8.33 -10.23 -9.88
CA THR A 296 8.89 -10.77 -8.63
C THR A 296 7.80 -11.10 -7.60
N TYR A 297 6.68 -10.38 -7.64
CA TYR A 297 5.52 -10.66 -6.79
C TYR A 297 4.55 -11.63 -7.46
N LEU A 298 4.22 -11.43 -8.73
CA LEU A 298 3.30 -12.28 -9.49
C LEU A 298 3.72 -13.76 -9.51
N MET A 299 5.02 -14.06 -9.49
CA MET A 299 5.52 -15.44 -9.45
C MET A 299 4.98 -16.25 -8.25
N ARG A 300 4.53 -15.59 -7.19
CA ARG A 300 3.92 -16.26 -6.03
C ARG A 300 2.50 -16.76 -6.30
N TYR A 301 1.82 -16.11 -7.22
CA TYR A 301 0.47 -16.49 -7.65
C TYR A 301 0.49 -17.65 -8.67
N TYR A 302 1.60 -17.81 -9.39
CA TYR A 302 1.78 -18.84 -10.40
C TYR A 302 2.89 -19.85 -10.04
N PRO A 303 2.76 -20.61 -8.95
CA PRO A 303 3.83 -21.48 -8.47
C PRO A 303 4.20 -22.59 -9.47
N ASP A 304 3.23 -23.07 -10.27
CA ASP A 304 3.46 -24.14 -11.27
C ASP A 304 4.20 -23.66 -12.52
N HIS A 305 4.39 -22.35 -12.67
CA HIS A 305 5.03 -21.73 -13.85
C HIS A 305 6.35 -21.03 -13.52
N LEU A 306 6.95 -21.29 -12.37
CA LEU A 306 8.15 -20.60 -11.87
C LEU A 306 9.32 -20.61 -12.85
N GLU A 307 9.57 -21.74 -13.56
CA GLU A 307 10.68 -21.83 -14.52
C GLU A 307 10.50 -20.85 -15.69
N LYS A 308 9.28 -20.74 -16.21
CA LYS A 308 8.98 -19.80 -17.29
C LYS A 308 9.04 -18.35 -16.82
N ILE A 309 8.48 -18.06 -15.64
CA ILE A 309 8.56 -16.71 -15.05
C ILE A 309 10.02 -16.31 -14.80
N ARG A 310 10.90 -17.23 -14.45
CA ARG A 310 12.35 -16.97 -14.35
C ARG A 310 12.99 -16.54 -15.67
N LYS A 311 12.45 -16.94 -16.83
CA LYS A 311 12.92 -16.46 -18.14
C LYS A 311 12.61 -14.97 -18.32
N ILE A 312 11.43 -14.50 -17.92
CA ILE A 312 11.09 -13.07 -17.94
C ILE A 312 12.16 -12.24 -17.24
N LYS A 313 12.67 -12.70 -16.10
CA LYS A 313 13.72 -11.96 -15.36
C LYS A 313 15.05 -11.87 -16.13
N LYS A 314 15.28 -12.73 -17.11
CA LYS A 314 16.51 -12.77 -17.90
C LYS A 314 16.42 -12.00 -19.22
N THR A 315 15.23 -11.59 -19.66
CA THR A 315 15.05 -10.84 -20.91
C THR A 315 15.89 -9.56 -20.92
N GLN A 316 16.38 -9.16 -22.07
CA GLN A 316 17.22 -7.97 -22.23
C GLN A 316 16.51 -6.88 -23.03
N THR A 317 15.47 -7.22 -23.80
CA THR A 317 14.66 -6.29 -24.59
C THR A 317 13.18 -6.38 -24.25
N ILE A 318 12.42 -5.35 -24.56
CA ILE A 318 10.95 -5.32 -24.38
C ILE A 318 10.29 -6.36 -25.30
N GLU A 319 10.82 -6.58 -26.48
CA GLU A 319 10.30 -7.60 -27.41
C GLU A 319 10.44 -9.00 -26.81
N GLU A 320 11.61 -9.34 -26.26
CA GLU A 320 11.81 -10.60 -25.54
C GLU A 320 10.83 -10.71 -24.36
N TYR A 321 10.68 -9.65 -23.58
CA TYR A 321 9.75 -9.60 -22.45
C TYR A 321 8.31 -9.89 -22.89
N LYS A 322 7.81 -9.17 -23.90
CA LYS A 322 6.44 -9.34 -24.42
C LYS A 322 6.22 -10.78 -24.93
N ARG A 323 7.18 -11.35 -25.63
CA ARG A 323 7.12 -12.75 -26.10
C ARG A 323 7.04 -13.74 -24.94
N GLU A 324 7.92 -13.64 -23.94
CA GLU A 324 7.90 -14.57 -22.78
C GLU A 324 6.59 -14.43 -21.98
N VAL A 325 6.04 -13.22 -21.85
CA VAL A 325 4.74 -13.00 -21.22
C VAL A 325 3.62 -13.69 -22.00
N GLN A 326 3.57 -13.53 -23.32
CA GLN A 326 2.58 -14.19 -24.19
C GLN A 326 2.66 -15.72 -24.06
N GLU A 327 3.89 -16.31 -24.03
CA GLU A 327 4.06 -17.74 -23.83
C GLU A 327 3.51 -18.22 -22.48
N ILE A 328 3.70 -17.44 -21.40
CA ILE A 328 3.15 -17.79 -20.09
C ILE A 328 1.61 -17.80 -20.15
N PHE A 329 1.01 -16.73 -20.67
CA PHE A 329 -0.45 -16.65 -20.74
C PHE A 329 -1.08 -17.65 -21.72
N ALA A 330 -0.34 -18.13 -22.73
CA ALA A 330 -0.78 -19.23 -23.59
C ALA A 330 -0.84 -20.58 -22.84
N LEU A 331 -0.04 -20.78 -21.81
CA LEU A 331 0.00 -22.01 -20.99
C LEU A 331 -1.01 -22.02 -19.84
N LEU A 332 -1.40 -20.87 -19.36
CA LEU A 332 -2.44 -20.73 -18.34
C LEU A 332 -3.78 -21.17 -18.98
N ARG A 333 -4.37 -22.25 -18.51
CA ARG A 333 -5.64 -22.82 -18.98
C ARG A 333 -6.84 -22.19 -18.26
#